data_4fd4094e874cae45eb816d5f0940438f
#
_entry.id   4fd4094e874cae45eb816d5f0940438f
#
_cell.length_a   1.000
_cell.length_b   1.000
_cell.length_c   1.000
_cell.angle_alpha   90.00
_cell.angle_beta   90.00
_cell.angle_gamma   90.00
#
_symmetry.space_group_name_H-M   'P 1'
#
loop_
_entity.id
_entity.type
_entity.pdbx_description
1 polymer ?
#
loop_
_entity_poly.entity_id
_entity_poly.type
_entity_poly.pdbx_seq_one_letter_code
_entity_poly.pdbx_strand_id
1 'polypeptide(L)'
;MAQILKVTEKEILFTSGGTESNNLALIGGALANKRSGNHIITTAVEHAAVSQPVAFLQEQGFEVTILPVDGHGVVKLDALEKALRPDTILVSTMMVNNETGAVMPVEKIGAMIQEKCPKALYHVDAIQAFGKYRIYPKKWNIHLLSVSSHKIHGPKGVGFLYINSKAKVQPLILGGGQQNGMRSGTDNVPGIAGLGVAAKMMYQNFDEKVEHLYQLKERMAEGLSKIDDVVINGMPVREGAPHILSVSFLGIRSEVLLHTLEDRNIYVSAGSACSSHKRKPKCNTFSNGNE
;
A
#
# COMPACT_ATOMS: atom_id res chain seq x y z
N MET A 1 2.47 9.63 15.33
CA MET A 1 2.01 9.54 13.92
C MET A 1 1.69 10.94 13.36
N ALA A 2 0.84 11.72 14.00
CA ALA A 2 0.44 13.04 13.49
C ALA A 2 1.63 13.98 13.18
N GLN A 3 2.60 14.08 14.09
CA GLN A 3 3.82 14.87 13.86
C GLN A 3 4.64 14.38 12.65
N ILE A 4 4.74 13.07 12.45
CA ILE A 4 5.47 12.44 11.34
C ILE A 4 4.82 12.81 10.00
N LEU A 5 3.50 12.71 9.93
CA LEU A 5 2.71 13.01 8.72
C LEU A 5 2.41 14.51 8.54
N LYS A 6 2.79 15.36 9.51
CA LYS A 6 2.47 16.81 9.57
C LYS A 6 0.96 17.07 9.44
N VAL A 7 0.18 16.32 10.21
CA VAL A 7 -1.28 16.40 10.30
C VAL A 7 -1.72 16.62 11.74
N THR A 8 -3.01 16.81 12.00
CA THR A 8 -3.53 16.94 13.36
C THR A 8 -3.82 15.56 13.98
N GLU A 9 -3.80 15.47 15.31
CA GLU A 9 -4.07 14.21 16.02
C GLU A 9 -5.49 13.69 15.74
N LYS A 10 -6.45 14.59 15.55
CA LYS A 10 -7.85 14.25 15.23
C LYS A 10 -8.01 13.56 13.87
N GLU A 11 -7.01 13.66 13.00
CA GLU A 11 -6.99 13.02 11.68
C GLU A 11 -6.39 11.60 11.72
N ILE A 12 -5.97 11.11 12.90
CA ILE A 12 -5.42 9.76 13.08
C ILE A 12 -6.46 8.89 13.79
N LEU A 13 -6.89 7.85 13.12
CA LEU A 13 -7.82 6.85 13.63
C LEU A 13 -7.08 5.51 13.82
N PHE A 14 -7.07 4.96 15.02
CA PHE A 14 -6.45 3.66 15.28
C PHE A 14 -7.36 2.51 14.86
N THR A 15 -6.75 1.48 14.28
CA THR A 15 -7.40 0.28 13.76
C THR A 15 -6.65 -0.97 14.23
N SER A 16 -7.19 -2.16 13.93
CA SER A 16 -6.50 -3.43 14.21
C SER A 16 -5.37 -3.74 13.21
N GLY A 17 -5.18 -2.92 12.18
CA GLY A 17 -4.13 -3.09 11.18
C GLY A 17 -4.50 -2.58 9.79
N GLY A 18 -3.66 -2.86 8.81
CA GLY A 18 -3.83 -2.37 7.45
C GLY A 18 -5.13 -2.84 6.77
N THR A 19 -5.53 -4.08 7.02
CA THR A 19 -6.77 -4.61 6.43
C THR A 19 -8.00 -3.84 6.91
N GLU A 20 -8.13 -3.58 8.22
CA GLU A 20 -9.23 -2.77 8.74
C GLU A 20 -9.15 -1.34 8.21
N SER A 21 -7.95 -0.74 8.17
CA SER A 21 -7.76 0.62 7.63
C SER A 21 -8.21 0.72 6.18
N ASN A 22 -7.80 -0.23 5.32
CA ASN A 22 -8.18 -0.26 3.91
C ASN A 22 -9.70 -0.47 3.73
N ASN A 23 -10.30 -1.40 4.48
CA ASN A 23 -11.75 -1.63 4.43
C ASN A 23 -12.53 -0.36 4.83
N LEU A 24 -12.15 0.29 5.92
CA LEU A 24 -12.81 1.52 6.38
C LEU A 24 -12.64 2.65 5.36
N ALA A 25 -11.42 2.81 4.79
CA ALA A 25 -11.15 3.80 3.77
C ALA A 25 -12.00 3.60 2.51
N LEU A 26 -12.05 2.36 2.01
CA LEU A 26 -12.72 2.04 0.75
C LEU A 26 -14.22 1.92 0.91
N ILE A 27 -14.69 1.05 1.79
CA ILE A 27 -16.14 0.81 1.98
C ILE A 27 -16.77 2.03 2.65
N GLY A 28 -16.21 2.52 3.76
CA GLY A 28 -16.72 3.69 4.47
C GLY A 28 -16.67 4.95 3.61
N GLY A 29 -15.59 5.13 2.83
CA GLY A 29 -15.44 6.25 1.89
C GLY A 29 -16.47 6.19 0.75
N ALA A 30 -16.63 5.03 0.11
CA ALA A 30 -17.59 4.85 -0.98
C ALA A 30 -19.04 5.08 -0.51
N LEU A 31 -19.45 4.45 0.60
CA LEU A 31 -20.81 4.59 1.14
C LEU A 31 -21.15 6.04 1.53
N ALA A 32 -20.20 6.75 2.15
CA ALA A 32 -20.40 8.15 2.55
C ALA A 32 -20.55 9.10 1.35
N ASN A 33 -20.00 8.74 0.18
CA ASN A 33 -19.98 9.59 -1.00
C ASN A 33 -20.89 9.09 -2.14
N LYS A 34 -21.67 8.02 -1.94
CA LYS A 34 -22.55 7.41 -2.96
C LYS A 34 -23.51 8.40 -3.64
N ARG A 35 -23.92 9.46 -2.94
CA ARG A 35 -24.80 10.49 -3.53
C ARG A 35 -24.09 11.40 -4.54
N SER A 36 -22.75 11.42 -4.53
CA SER A 36 -21.93 12.26 -5.42
C SER A 36 -21.50 11.52 -6.68
N GLY A 37 -21.64 10.19 -6.72
CA GLY A 37 -21.26 9.33 -7.83
C GLY A 37 -21.13 7.88 -7.38
N ASN A 38 -20.82 7.00 -8.34
CA ASN A 38 -20.68 5.57 -8.07
C ASN A 38 -19.39 4.95 -8.67
N HIS A 39 -18.49 5.78 -9.19
CA HIS A 39 -17.27 5.30 -9.84
C HIS A 39 -16.06 5.30 -8.90
N ILE A 40 -15.35 4.17 -8.90
CA ILE A 40 -14.15 3.91 -8.11
C ILE A 40 -13.01 3.50 -9.04
N ILE A 41 -11.83 4.04 -8.79
CA ILE A 41 -10.61 3.69 -9.55
C ILE A 41 -9.60 3.03 -8.60
N THR A 42 -8.98 1.94 -9.05
CA THR A 42 -7.88 1.27 -8.35
C THR A 42 -6.85 0.74 -9.36
N THR A 43 -5.77 0.09 -8.87
CA THR A 43 -4.73 -0.46 -9.75
C THR A 43 -4.76 -1.99 -9.79
N ALA A 44 -4.17 -2.57 -10.85
CA ALA A 44 -4.11 -4.03 -11.03
C ALA A 44 -3.17 -4.74 -10.04
N VAL A 45 -2.36 -3.99 -9.28
CA VAL A 45 -1.29 -4.54 -8.43
C VAL A 45 -1.56 -4.36 -6.93
N GLU A 46 -2.78 -4.00 -6.56
CA GLU A 46 -3.16 -3.78 -5.18
C GLU A 46 -3.11 -5.07 -4.33
N HIS A 47 -2.80 -4.88 -3.06
CA HIS A 47 -2.91 -5.96 -2.07
C HIS A 47 -4.36 -6.45 -1.92
N ALA A 48 -4.54 -7.71 -1.50
CA ALA A 48 -5.87 -8.29 -1.29
C ALA A 48 -6.76 -7.48 -0.33
N ALA A 49 -6.17 -6.77 0.64
CA ALA A 49 -6.89 -5.89 1.56
C ALA A 49 -7.50 -4.64 0.88
N VAL A 50 -7.13 -4.35 -0.37
CA VAL A 50 -7.71 -3.32 -1.24
C VAL A 50 -8.58 -3.96 -2.32
N SER A 51 -8.07 -4.95 -3.06
CA SER A 51 -8.79 -5.55 -4.18
C SER A 51 -10.08 -6.27 -3.76
N GLN A 52 -10.12 -6.90 -2.56
CA GLN A 52 -11.34 -7.57 -2.08
C GLN A 52 -12.45 -6.58 -1.67
N PRO A 53 -12.18 -5.51 -0.88
CA PRO A 53 -13.18 -4.47 -0.64
C PRO A 53 -13.67 -3.79 -1.92
N VAL A 54 -12.81 -3.57 -2.92
CA VAL A 54 -13.22 -3.01 -4.21
C VAL A 54 -14.14 -3.98 -4.96
N ALA A 55 -13.83 -5.27 -4.99
CA ALA A 55 -14.70 -6.30 -5.59
C ALA A 55 -16.07 -6.34 -4.88
N PHE A 56 -16.07 -6.30 -3.54
CA PHE A 56 -17.31 -6.19 -2.77
C PHE A 56 -18.12 -4.95 -3.16
N LEU A 57 -17.50 -3.78 -3.30
CA LEU A 57 -18.19 -2.57 -3.72
C LEU A 57 -18.76 -2.68 -5.13
N GLN A 58 -18.08 -3.37 -6.03
CA GLN A 58 -18.59 -3.66 -7.38
C GLN A 58 -19.87 -4.51 -7.31
N GLU A 59 -19.92 -5.53 -6.45
CA GLU A 59 -21.13 -6.32 -6.18
C GLU A 59 -22.27 -5.49 -5.57
N GLN A 60 -21.95 -4.40 -4.86
CA GLN A 60 -22.92 -3.44 -4.31
C GLN A 60 -23.36 -2.37 -5.32
N GLY A 61 -22.99 -2.50 -6.60
CA GLY A 61 -23.41 -1.64 -7.69
C GLY A 61 -22.55 -0.41 -7.93
N PHE A 62 -21.34 -0.35 -7.38
CA PHE A 62 -20.35 0.65 -7.77
C PHE A 62 -19.65 0.23 -9.06
N GLU A 63 -19.36 1.20 -9.94
CA GLU A 63 -18.54 0.97 -11.11
C GLU A 63 -17.07 1.05 -10.76
N VAL A 64 -16.27 0.08 -11.23
CA VAL A 64 -14.85 -0.02 -10.91
C VAL A 64 -14.00 0.01 -12.17
N THR A 65 -13.05 0.94 -12.21
CA THR A 65 -11.96 0.94 -13.20
C THR A 65 -10.67 0.47 -12.55
N ILE A 66 -10.07 -0.57 -13.12
CA ILE A 66 -8.77 -1.11 -12.72
C ILE A 66 -7.72 -0.60 -13.69
N LEU A 67 -6.81 0.24 -13.19
CA LEU A 67 -5.74 0.83 -13.99
C LEU A 67 -4.63 -0.20 -14.28
N PRO A 68 -4.13 -0.25 -15.52
CA PRO A 68 -2.97 -1.04 -15.86
C PRO A 68 -1.69 -0.40 -15.30
N VAL A 69 -0.65 -1.23 -15.17
CA VAL A 69 0.70 -0.81 -14.82
C VAL A 69 1.65 -1.06 -15.99
N ASP A 70 2.82 -0.44 -15.95
CA ASP A 70 3.91 -0.68 -16.89
C ASP A 70 4.73 -1.94 -16.55
N GLY A 71 5.81 -2.20 -17.31
CA GLY A 71 6.70 -3.34 -17.09
C GLY A 71 7.47 -3.31 -15.75
N HIS A 72 7.50 -2.18 -15.06
CA HIS A 72 8.08 -2.04 -13.73
C HIS A 72 7.05 -2.15 -12.58
N GLY A 73 5.78 -2.31 -12.93
CA GLY A 73 4.68 -2.38 -11.96
C GLY A 73 4.17 -1.00 -11.52
N VAL A 74 4.51 0.07 -12.22
CA VAL A 74 4.06 1.44 -11.92
C VAL A 74 2.81 1.78 -12.71
N VAL A 75 1.84 2.43 -12.05
CA VAL A 75 0.58 2.83 -12.69
C VAL A 75 0.80 3.79 -13.86
N LYS A 76 0.11 3.55 -14.96
CA LYS A 76 0.15 4.44 -16.14
C LYS A 76 -0.70 5.68 -15.88
N LEU A 77 -0.06 6.85 -15.80
CA LEU A 77 -0.74 8.11 -15.50
C LEU A 77 -1.72 8.54 -16.60
N ASP A 78 -1.43 8.24 -17.85
CA ASP A 78 -2.34 8.49 -18.97
C ASP A 78 -3.62 7.65 -18.89
N ALA A 79 -3.53 6.43 -18.34
CA ALA A 79 -4.71 5.60 -18.08
C ALA A 79 -5.54 6.17 -16.92
N LEU A 80 -4.89 6.68 -15.85
CA LEU A 80 -5.59 7.38 -14.79
C LEU A 80 -6.31 8.62 -15.32
N GLU A 81 -5.62 9.43 -16.12
CA GLU A 81 -6.18 10.64 -16.70
C GLU A 81 -7.46 10.38 -17.49
N LYS A 82 -7.46 9.34 -18.31
CA LYS A 82 -8.62 8.91 -19.10
C LYS A 82 -9.76 8.30 -18.27
N ALA A 83 -9.41 7.68 -17.13
CA ALA A 83 -10.38 7.03 -16.25
C ALA A 83 -11.10 8.01 -15.32
N LEU A 84 -10.50 9.16 -15.01
CA LEU A 84 -11.11 10.19 -14.16
C LEU A 84 -12.32 10.81 -14.84
N ARG A 85 -13.48 10.76 -14.17
CA ARG A 85 -14.75 11.26 -14.69
C ARG A 85 -15.55 11.98 -13.60
N PRO A 86 -16.57 12.80 -13.94
CA PRO A 86 -17.27 13.65 -12.97
C PRO A 86 -17.93 12.92 -11.80
N ASP A 87 -18.31 11.65 -11.98
CA ASP A 87 -18.91 10.79 -10.97
C ASP A 87 -17.89 9.87 -10.25
N THR A 88 -16.58 10.08 -10.47
CA THR A 88 -15.54 9.41 -9.69
C THR A 88 -15.55 9.93 -8.26
N ILE A 89 -15.78 9.05 -7.30
CA ILE A 89 -15.86 9.38 -5.86
C ILE A 89 -14.64 8.92 -5.05
N LEU A 90 -13.89 7.94 -5.56
CA LEU A 90 -12.78 7.33 -4.85
C LEU A 90 -11.72 6.83 -5.84
N VAL A 91 -10.48 7.20 -5.58
CA VAL A 91 -9.30 6.63 -6.23
C VAL A 91 -8.44 5.98 -5.14
N SER A 92 -8.01 4.75 -5.35
CA SER A 92 -7.18 4.01 -4.38
C SER A 92 -5.94 3.45 -5.06
N THR A 93 -4.76 3.78 -4.54
CA THR A 93 -3.49 3.22 -5.01
C THR A 93 -2.60 2.86 -3.83
N MET A 94 -1.86 1.76 -3.94
CA MET A 94 -0.75 1.56 -3.03
C MET A 94 0.37 2.56 -3.32
N MET A 95 1.19 2.90 -2.31
CA MET A 95 2.38 3.72 -2.53
C MET A 95 3.60 2.88 -2.90
N VAL A 96 3.73 1.70 -2.30
CA VAL A 96 4.82 0.75 -2.56
C VAL A 96 4.23 -0.63 -2.74
N ASN A 97 4.57 -1.29 -3.84
CA ASN A 97 4.13 -2.66 -4.08
C ASN A 97 4.88 -3.65 -3.17
N ASN A 98 4.15 -4.51 -2.49
CA ASN A 98 4.69 -5.45 -1.51
C ASN A 98 5.46 -6.63 -2.12
N GLU A 99 5.37 -6.87 -3.42
CA GLU A 99 6.03 -7.98 -4.11
C GLU A 99 7.26 -7.50 -4.89
N THR A 100 7.13 -6.47 -5.69
CA THR A 100 8.18 -5.96 -6.58
C THR A 100 8.96 -4.78 -6.00
N GLY A 101 8.42 -4.10 -4.99
CA GLY A 101 8.98 -2.86 -4.49
C GLY A 101 8.78 -1.66 -5.42
N ALA A 102 7.89 -1.77 -6.42
CA ALA A 102 7.56 -0.65 -7.29
C ALA A 102 6.95 0.50 -6.48
N VAL A 103 7.36 1.73 -6.78
CA VAL A 103 6.95 2.96 -6.09
C VAL A 103 6.01 3.74 -6.99
N MET A 104 4.78 3.95 -6.51
CA MET A 104 3.78 4.72 -7.26
C MET A 104 4.01 6.23 -7.13
N PRO A 105 3.77 7.01 -8.19
CA PRO A 105 3.95 8.47 -8.19
C PRO A 105 2.78 9.17 -7.49
N VAL A 106 2.56 8.89 -6.19
CA VAL A 106 1.37 9.33 -5.43
C VAL A 106 1.17 10.83 -5.40
N GLU A 107 2.25 11.62 -5.44
CA GLU A 107 2.17 13.10 -5.52
C GLU A 107 1.54 13.55 -6.85
N LYS A 108 1.97 12.96 -7.97
CA LYS A 108 1.41 13.25 -9.30
C LYS A 108 -0.03 12.79 -9.43
N ILE A 109 -0.34 11.60 -8.90
CA ILE A 109 -1.70 11.06 -8.87
C ILE A 109 -2.62 12.01 -8.09
N GLY A 110 -2.22 12.41 -6.88
CA GLY A 110 -3.01 13.32 -6.06
C GLY A 110 -3.22 14.70 -6.70
N ALA A 111 -2.22 15.24 -7.40
CA ALA A 111 -2.35 16.49 -8.15
C ALA A 111 -3.36 16.35 -9.30
N MET A 112 -3.30 15.26 -10.07
CA MET A 112 -4.21 15.00 -11.18
C MET A 112 -5.66 14.81 -10.71
N ILE A 113 -5.86 14.09 -9.58
CA ILE A 113 -7.20 13.93 -8.98
C ILE A 113 -7.74 15.28 -8.54
N GLN A 114 -6.91 16.09 -7.86
CA GLN A 114 -7.32 17.41 -7.38
C GLN A 114 -7.71 18.36 -8.52
N GLU A 115 -7.04 18.25 -9.66
CA GLU A 115 -7.33 19.06 -10.85
C GLU A 115 -8.63 18.62 -11.54
N LYS A 116 -8.79 17.32 -11.80
CA LYS A 116 -9.86 16.79 -12.65
C LYS A 116 -11.12 16.39 -11.87
N CYS A 117 -10.95 15.87 -10.66
CA CYS A 117 -12.04 15.36 -9.81
C CYS A 117 -11.87 15.79 -8.35
N PRO A 118 -11.92 17.10 -8.04
CA PRO A 118 -11.59 17.63 -6.70
C PRO A 118 -12.52 17.15 -5.58
N LYS A 119 -13.63 16.50 -5.90
CA LYS A 119 -14.55 15.89 -4.95
C LYS A 119 -14.23 14.42 -4.65
N ALA A 120 -13.40 13.76 -5.49
CA ALA A 120 -13.03 12.38 -5.30
C ALA A 120 -12.08 12.25 -4.09
N LEU A 121 -12.31 11.25 -3.26
CA LEU A 121 -11.36 10.86 -2.23
C LEU A 121 -10.14 10.18 -2.87
N TYR A 122 -8.95 10.53 -2.41
CA TYR A 122 -7.74 9.78 -2.74
C TYR A 122 -7.28 8.99 -1.53
N HIS A 123 -7.34 7.66 -1.64
CA HIS A 123 -6.82 6.71 -0.67
C HIS A 123 -5.45 6.19 -1.11
N VAL A 124 -4.51 6.13 -0.18
CA VAL A 124 -3.18 5.53 -0.38
C VAL A 124 -2.96 4.42 0.63
N ASP A 125 -2.75 3.19 0.14
CA ASP A 125 -2.19 2.12 0.95
C ASP A 125 -0.69 2.37 1.14
N ALA A 126 -0.31 2.89 2.31
CA ALA A 126 1.06 3.20 2.68
C ALA A 126 1.70 2.14 3.60
N ILE A 127 1.12 0.94 3.69
CA ILE A 127 1.57 -0.11 4.61
C ILE A 127 3.04 -0.45 4.37
N GLN A 128 3.48 -0.51 3.12
CA GLN A 128 4.89 -0.76 2.79
C GLN A 128 5.75 0.52 2.77
N ALA A 129 5.12 1.69 2.66
CA ALA A 129 5.84 2.96 2.53
C ALA A 129 6.14 3.66 3.86
N PHE A 130 5.22 3.57 4.85
CA PHE A 130 5.40 4.24 6.13
C PHE A 130 6.65 3.71 6.85
N GLY A 131 7.50 4.62 7.33
CA GLY A 131 8.79 4.29 7.93
C GLY A 131 9.95 4.10 6.93
N LYS A 132 9.69 4.16 5.61
CA LYS A 132 10.71 4.09 4.55
C LYS A 132 10.68 5.33 3.65
N TYR A 133 9.59 6.08 3.69
CA TYR A 133 9.40 7.33 2.98
C TYR A 133 8.86 8.42 3.90
N ARG A 134 9.20 9.69 3.61
CA ARG A 134 8.54 10.84 4.23
C ARG A 134 7.26 11.10 3.47
N ILE A 135 6.11 10.98 4.13
CA ILE A 135 4.79 11.10 3.51
C ILE A 135 4.13 12.38 4.02
N TYR A 136 3.63 13.19 3.11
CA TYR A 136 2.97 14.47 3.42
C TYR A 136 1.54 14.47 2.85
N PRO A 137 0.56 13.84 3.53
CA PRO A 137 -0.78 13.63 2.97
C PRO A 137 -1.45 14.91 2.46
N LYS A 138 -1.36 15.99 3.24
CA LYS A 138 -1.97 17.28 2.83
C LYS A 138 -1.31 17.91 1.60
N LYS A 139 0.01 17.80 1.49
CA LYS A 139 0.76 18.31 0.33
C LYS A 139 0.44 17.53 -0.94
N TRP A 140 0.20 16.23 -0.82
CA TRP A 140 -0.03 15.32 -1.94
C TRP A 140 -1.51 15.06 -2.21
N ASN A 141 -2.42 15.87 -1.62
CA ASN A 141 -3.87 15.73 -1.76
C ASN A 141 -4.40 14.33 -1.41
N ILE A 142 -3.74 13.64 -0.49
CA ILE A 142 -4.19 12.35 0.03
C ILE A 142 -5.27 12.62 1.08
N HIS A 143 -6.42 12.00 0.93
CA HIS A 143 -7.54 12.11 1.86
C HIS A 143 -7.57 10.99 2.90
N LEU A 144 -7.13 9.80 2.52
CA LEU A 144 -7.12 8.60 3.35
C LEU A 144 -5.77 7.89 3.18
N LEU A 145 -5.13 7.47 4.30
CA LEU A 145 -3.84 6.79 4.22
C LEU A 145 -3.78 5.68 5.26
N SER A 146 -3.62 4.45 4.77
CA SER A 146 -3.61 3.23 5.60
C SER A 146 -2.19 2.83 5.99
N VAL A 147 -2.00 2.50 7.28
CA VAL A 147 -0.71 2.05 7.84
C VAL A 147 -0.93 0.86 8.78
N SER A 148 0.06 -0.05 8.81
CA SER A 148 0.07 -1.20 9.72
C SER A 148 1.36 -1.24 10.54
N SER A 149 1.22 -1.46 11.85
CA SER A 149 2.30 -1.44 12.82
C SER A 149 3.38 -2.49 12.56
N HIS A 150 2.97 -3.74 12.23
CA HIS A 150 3.92 -4.85 12.05
C HIS A 150 4.88 -4.67 10.85
N LYS A 151 4.60 -3.75 9.94
CA LYS A 151 5.51 -3.42 8.81
C LYS A 151 6.62 -2.43 9.19
N ILE A 152 6.54 -1.87 10.40
CA ILE A 152 7.56 -1.01 10.98
C ILE A 152 8.10 -1.57 12.32
N HIS A 153 8.08 -2.89 12.47
CA HIS A 153 8.56 -3.63 13.66
C HIS A 153 7.78 -3.33 14.94
N GLY A 154 6.57 -2.78 14.84
CA GLY A 154 5.67 -2.59 15.97
C GLY A 154 4.77 -3.80 16.21
N PRO A 155 3.90 -3.76 17.22
CA PRO A 155 3.00 -4.85 17.57
C PRO A 155 2.07 -5.25 16.41
N LYS A 156 1.76 -6.54 16.31
CA LYS A 156 0.67 -7.04 15.45
C LYS A 156 -0.69 -6.64 16.06
N GLY A 157 -1.74 -6.64 15.25
CA GLY A 157 -3.10 -6.31 15.73
C GLY A 157 -3.31 -4.82 16.00
N VAL A 158 -2.51 -3.95 15.44
CA VAL A 158 -2.68 -2.49 15.49
C VAL A 158 -2.20 -1.83 14.20
N GLY A 159 -2.88 -0.76 13.82
CA GLY A 159 -2.56 0.11 12.71
C GLY A 159 -3.24 1.46 12.86
N PHE A 160 -3.25 2.25 11.82
CA PHE A 160 -4.04 3.48 11.80
C PHE A 160 -4.47 3.85 10.38
N LEU A 161 -5.56 4.58 10.30
CA LEU A 161 -6.02 5.27 9.11
C LEU A 161 -5.88 6.78 9.35
N TYR A 162 -5.15 7.48 8.51
CA TYR A 162 -5.27 8.93 8.42
C TYR A 162 -6.54 9.26 7.63
N ILE A 163 -7.34 10.15 8.18
CA ILE A 163 -8.57 10.68 7.56
C ILE A 163 -8.46 12.19 7.54
N ASN A 164 -8.35 12.78 6.34
CA ASN A 164 -8.37 14.22 6.19
C ASN A 164 -9.66 14.79 6.77
N SER A 165 -9.59 15.90 7.49
CA SER A 165 -10.73 16.54 8.16
C SER A 165 -11.90 16.91 7.23
N LYS A 166 -11.65 17.00 5.92
CA LYS A 166 -12.67 17.26 4.88
C LYS A 166 -13.24 15.98 4.26
N ALA A 167 -12.61 14.83 4.50
CA ALA A 167 -13.05 13.56 3.96
C ALA A 167 -14.27 13.01 4.70
N LYS A 168 -15.28 12.58 3.98
CA LYS A 168 -16.45 11.91 4.55
C LYS A 168 -16.24 10.42 4.49
N VAL A 169 -16.31 9.77 5.65
CA VAL A 169 -16.18 8.31 5.80
C VAL A 169 -17.29 7.83 6.72
N GLN A 170 -17.97 6.77 6.32
CA GLN A 170 -18.99 6.12 7.16
C GLN A 170 -18.31 5.10 8.07
N PRO A 171 -18.57 5.11 9.39
CA PRO A 171 -18.08 4.08 10.30
C PRO A 171 -18.57 2.68 9.89
N LEU A 172 -17.70 1.67 10.01
CA LEU A 172 -18.05 0.28 9.75
C LEU A 172 -18.20 -0.54 11.03
N ILE A 173 -17.49 -0.17 12.10
CA ILE A 173 -17.57 -0.84 13.41
C ILE A 173 -18.35 0.06 14.34
N LEU A 174 -19.62 -0.30 14.53
CA LEU A 174 -20.58 0.45 15.34
C LEU A 174 -20.60 -0.06 16.78
N GLY A 175 -20.92 0.83 17.76
CA GLY A 175 -20.98 0.48 19.16
C GLY A 175 -20.88 1.67 20.10
N GLY A 176 -20.01 1.60 21.11
CA GLY A 176 -19.91 2.54 22.23
C GLY A 176 -19.32 3.92 21.94
N GLY A 177 -19.09 4.29 20.68
CA GLY A 177 -18.68 5.63 20.29
C GLY A 177 -17.21 5.98 20.50
N GLN A 178 -16.33 4.99 20.73
CA GLN A 178 -14.89 5.20 20.83
C GLN A 178 -14.35 5.85 19.55
N GLN A 179 -13.21 6.55 19.67
CA GLN A 179 -12.58 7.30 18.58
C GLN A 179 -13.59 8.22 17.83
N ASN A 180 -14.38 8.99 18.60
CA ASN A 180 -15.40 9.91 18.09
C ASN A 180 -16.48 9.20 17.23
N GLY A 181 -16.81 7.95 17.53
CA GLY A 181 -17.79 7.15 16.81
C GLY A 181 -17.31 6.57 15.50
N MET A 182 -16.08 6.84 15.10
CA MET A 182 -15.53 6.33 13.83
C MET A 182 -15.11 4.86 13.91
N ARG A 183 -14.68 4.40 15.09
CA ARG A 183 -14.30 3.00 15.30
C ARG A 183 -14.61 2.62 16.74
N SER A 184 -15.74 1.99 16.95
CA SER A 184 -16.18 1.55 18.29
C SER A 184 -15.40 0.33 18.77
N GLY A 185 -15.48 0.09 20.06
CA GLY A 185 -14.74 -0.96 20.77
C GLY A 185 -13.58 -0.38 21.57
N THR A 186 -13.28 -1.04 22.69
CA THR A 186 -12.19 -0.62 23.60
C THR A 186 -10.87 -0.51 22.86
N ASP A 187 -10.16 0.60 23.04
CA ASP A 187 -8.89 0.85 22.39
C ASP A 187 -7.80 -0.12 22.89
N ASN A 188 -7.02 -0.65 21.95
CA ASN A 188 -5.82 -1.45 22.25
C ASN A 188 -4.67 -0.52 22.68
N VAL A 189 -4.78 0.08 23.85
CA VAL A 189 -3.81 1.06 24.37
C VAL A 189 -2.37 0.55 24.35
N PRO A 190 -2.06 -0.69 24.81
CA PRO A 190 -0.70 -1.23 24.72
C PRO A 190 -0.17 -1.32 23.29
N GLY A 191 -1.00 -1.78 22.33
CA GLY A 191 -0.64 -1.87 20.93
C GLY A 191 -0.40 -0.49 20.30
N ILE A 192 -1.27 0.49 20.63
CA ILE A 192 -1.15 1.87 20.16
C ILE A 192 0.14 2.52 20.70
N ALA A 193 0.46 2.31 21.97
CA ALA A 193 1.70 2.80 22.56
C ALA A 193 2.93 2.18 21.87
N GLY A 194 2.92 0.85 21.65
CA GLY A 194 3.97 0.14 20.90
C GLY A 194 4.14 0.63 19.47
N LEU A 195 3.02 0.89 18.74
CA LEU A 195 3.05 1.52 17.42
C LEU A 195 3.70 2.92 17.49
N GLY A 196 3.41 3.70 18.53
CA GLY A 196 4.01 5.02 18.74
C GLY A 196 5.52 4.95 18.89
N VAL A 197 6.02 4.00 19.69
CA VAL A 197 7.46 3.75 19.87
C VAL A 197 8.09 3.30 18.56
N ALA A 198 7.51 2.33 17.86
CA ALA A 198 8.02 1.84 16.59
C ALA A 198 8.10 2.96 15.53
N ALA A 199 7.07 3.78 15.42
CA ALA A 199 7.06 4.91 14.51
C ALA A 199 8.17 5.93 14.86
N LYS A 200 8.32 6.28 16.14
CA LYS A 200 9.41 7.18 16.60
C LYS A 200 10.78 6.61 16.24
N MET A 201 11.01 5.34 16.50
CA MET A 201 12.28 4.67 16.19
C MET A 201 12.57 4.65 14.69
N MET A 202 11.58 4.38 13.84
CA MET A 202 11.75 4.36 12.38
C MET A 202 12.16 5.71 11.82
N TYR A 203 11.60 6.81 12.33
CA TYR A 203 11.91 8.16 11.85
C TYR A 203 13.08 8.85 12.55
N GLN A 204 13.65 8.22 13.60
CA GLN A 204 14.93 8.64 14.18
C GLN A 204 16.08 8.21 13.26
N ASN A 205 16.99 9.13 12.91
CA ASN A 205 18.09 8.90 11.94
C ASN A 205 17.57 8.32 10.62
N PHE A 206 16.45 8.86 10.15
CA PHE A 206 15.68 8.31 9.03
C PHE A 206 16.50 8.16 7.76
N ASP A 207 17.19 9.22 7.34
CA ASP A 207 17.90 9.25 6.05
C ASP A 207 19.09 8.25 6.04
N GLU A 208 19.78 8.12 7.16
CA GLU A 208 20.87 7.14 7.35
C GLU A 208 20.35 5.70 7.23
N LYS A 209 19.24 5.40 7.89
CA LYS A 209 18.61 4.06 7.84
C LYS A 209 18.13 3.69 6.44
N VAL A 210 17.51 4.64 5.75
CA VAL A 210 17.02 4.42 4.39
C VAL A 210 18.20 4.23 3.43
N GLU A 211 19.25 5.03 3.56
CA GLU A 211 20.46 4.86 2.76
C GLU A 211 21.14 3.51 3.01
N HIS A 212 21.22 3.09 4.27
CA HIS A 212 21.74 1.76 4.61
C HIS A 212 20.95 0.62 3.94
N LEU A 213 19.60 0.71 3.91
CA LEU A 213 18.78 -0.27 3.21
C LEU A 213 19.06 -0.29 1.70
N TYR A 214 19.26 0.87 1.07
CA TYR A 214 19.66 0.94 -0.34
C TYR A 214 21.03 0.31 -0.60
N GLN A 215 22.02 0.56 0.23
CA GLN A 215 23.35 -0.04 0.13
C GLN A 215 23.29 -1.57 0.23
N LEU A 216 22.48 -2.11 1.15
CA LEU A 216 22.27 -3.56 1.25
C LEU A 216 21.57 -4.13 0.02
N LYS A 217 20.54 -3.44 -0.47
CA LYS A 217 19.80 -3.83 -1.67
C LYS A 217 20.72 -3.83 -2.92
N GLU A 218 21.54 -2.81 -3.09
CA GLU A 218 22.52 -2.70 -4.18
C GLU A 218 23.53 -3.85 -4.13
N ARG A 219 24.14 -4.06 -2.97
CA ARG A 219 25.09 -5.16 -2.77
C ARG A 219 24.48 -6.52 -3.09
N MET A 220 23.23 -6.76 -2.66
CA MET A 220 22.53 -7.99 -2.96
C MET A 220 22.22 -8.11 -4.46
N ALA A 221 21.74 -7.05 -5.10
CA ALA A 221 21.45 -7.01 -6.53
C ALA A 221 22.70 -7.29 -7.38
N GLU A 222 23.82 -6.64 -7.05
CA GLU A 222 25.11 -6.88 -7.70
C GLU A 222 25.58 -8.34 -7.56
N GLY A 223 25.43 -8.91 -6.37
CA GLY A 223 25.81 -10.31 -6.14
C GLY A 223 24.96 -11.30 -6.96
N LEU A 224 23.65 -11.08 -6.97
CA LEU A 224 22.69 -11.92 -7.67
C LEU A 224 22.81 -11.79 -9.20
N SER A 225 23.15 -10.62 -9.74
CA SER A 225 23.34 -10.41 -11.17
C SER A 225 24.54 -11.15 -11.77
N LYS A 226 25.43 -11.70 -10.94
CA LYS A 226 26.56 -12.54 -11.37
C LYS A 226 26.19 -14.01 -11.53
N ILE A 227 24.99 -14.40 -11.15
CA ILE A 227 24.47 -15.76 -11.25
C ILE A 227 23.69 -15.88 -12.56
N ASP A 228 24.01 -16.88 -13.36
CA ASP A 228 23.30 -17.15 -14.60
C ASP A 228 21.82 -17.44 -14.34
N ASP A 229 20.95 -17.08 -15.28
CA ASP A 229 19.51 -17.29 -15.22
C ASP A 229 18.80 -16.59 -14.03
N VAL A 230 19.39 -15.51 -13.50
CA VAL A 230 18.78 -14.67 -12.47
C VAL A 230 18.30 -13.35 -13.08
N VAL A 231 17.04 -13.00 -12.79
CA VAL A 231 16.41 -11.75 -13.22
C VAL A 231 15.96 -10.96 -12.00
N ILE A 232 16.40 -9.70 -11.91
CA ILE A 232 15.90 -8.75 -10.90
C ILE A 232 14.66 -8.07 -11.46
N ASN A 233 13.52 -8.21 -10.76
CA ASN A 233 12.23 -7.70 -11.19
C ASN A 233 11.97 -6.30 -10.63
N GLY A 234 11.08 -5.55 -11.31
CA GLY A 234 10.58 -4.26 -10.86
C GLY A 234 11.41 -3.09 -11.36
N MET A 235 11.47 -2.03 -10.58
CA MET A 235 12.18 -0.79 -10.90
C MET A 235 13.70 -0.92 -10.74
N PRO A 236 14.50 -0.04 -11.37
CA PRO A 236 15.92 0.10 -11.05
C PRO A 236 16.14 0.19 -9.53
N VAL A 237 17.24 -0.37 -9.05
CA VAL A 237 17.44 -0.65 -7.60
C VAL A 237 17.17 0.56 -6.70
N ARG A 238 17.68 1.73 -7.09
CA ARG A 238 17.52 2.98 -6.32
C ARG A 238 16.19 3.70 -6.54
N GLU A 239 15.45 3.36 -7.60
CA GLU A 239 14.14 3.96 -7.88
C GLU A 239 13.00 3.20 -7.18
N GLY A 240 13.19 1.90 -6.95
CA GLY A 240 12.27 1.06 -6.19
C GLY A 240 12.45 1.19 -4.68
N ALA A 241 11.55 0.58 -3.92
CA ALA A 241 11.57 0.62 -2.46
C ALA A 241 12.86 0.03 -1.86
N PRO A 242 13.44 0.67 -0.82
CA PRO A 242 14.76 0.29 -0.31
C PRO A 242 14.80 -1.09 0.37
N HIS A 243 13.69 -1.58 0.85
CA HIS A 243 13.57 -2.79 1.67
C HIS A 243 13.00 -4.00 0.91
N ILE A 244 12.77 -3.88 -0.40
CA ILE A 244 12.22 -4.96 -1.23
C ILE A 244 13.14 -5.17 -2.45
N LEU A 245 13.56 -6.41 -2.64
CA LEU A 245 14.23 -6.87 -3.85
C LEU A 245 13.49 -8.11 -4.34
N SER A 246 12.88 -8.04 -5.52
CA SER A 246 12.19 -9.15 -6.16
C SER A 246 13.11 -9.79 -7.19
N VAL A 247 13.27 -11.10 -7.12
CA VAL A 247 14.22 -11.86 -7.95
C VAL A 247 13.55 -13.11 -8.50
N SER A 248 13.73 -13.37 -9.78
CA SER A 248 13.35 -14.63 -10.43
C SER A 248 14.58 -15.46 -10.74
N PHE A 249 14.56 -16.73 -10.36
CA PHE A 249 15.54 -17.73 -10.73
C PHE A 249 14.93 -18.62 -11.81
N LEU A 250 15.35 -18.44 -13.05
CA LEU A 250 14.76 -19.15 -14.18
C LEU A 250 15.11 -20.65 -14.11
N GLY A 251 14.14 -21.50 -14.42
CA GLY A 251 14.32 -22.94 -14.36
C GLY A 251 14.26 -23.58 -12.97
N ILE A 252 14.15 -22.77 -11.89
CA ILE A 252 14.06 -23.28 -10.51
C ILE A 252 12.65 -23.06 -9.96
N ARG A 253 12.05 -24.08 -9.37
CA ARG A 253 10.76 -23.93 -8.67
C ARG A 253 10.96 -23.13 -7.39
N SER A 254 10.16 -22.08 -7.20
CA SER A 254 10.29 -21.17 -6.07
C SER A 254 10.18 -21.84 -4.70
N GLU A 255 9.30 -22.85 -4.56
CA GLU A 255 9.15 -23.62 -3.32
C GLU A 255 10.42 -24.42 -2.98
N VAL A 256 11.06 -25.03 -3.99
CA VAL A 256 12.32 -25.79 -3.81
C VAL A 256 13.44 -24.86 -3.37
N LEU A 257 13.57 -23.71 -4.04
CA LEU A 257 14.57 -22.70 -3.68
C LEU A 257 14.33 -22.15 -2.25
N LEU A 258 13.08 -21.87 -1.89
CA LEU A 258 12.70 -21.40 -0.56
C LEU A 258 13.22 -22.35 0.52
N HIS A 259 12.87 -23.64 0.46
CA HIS A 259 13.27 -24.62 1.46
C HIS A 259 14.79 -24.86 1.47
N THR A 260 15.44 -24.87 0.30
CA THR A 260 16.90 -24.98 0.21
C THR A 260 17.63 -23.82 0.88
N LEU A 261 17.08 -22.61 0.81
CA LEU A 261 17.63 -21.43 1.47
C LEU A 261 17.33 -21.44 2.98
N GLU A 262 16.14 -21.88 3.40
CA GLU A 262 15.77 -22.05 4.82
C GLU A 262 16.72 -23.01 5.53
N ASP A 263 17.08 -24.14 4.90
CA ASP A 263 18.06 -25.10 5.42
C ASP A 263 19.46 -24.48 5.65
N ARG A 264 19.73 -23.35 5.03
CA ARG A 264 20.97 -22.56 5.19
C ARG A 264 20.79 -21.29 6.04
N ASN A 265 19.66 -21.17 6.75
CA ASN A 265 19.28 -20.00 7.54
C ASN A 265 19.16 -18.71 6.70
N ILE A 266 18.81 -18.83 5.42
CA ILE A 266 18.50 -17.68 4.54
C ILE A 266 17.00 -17.67 4.34
N TYR A 267 16.34 -16.66 4.92
CA TYR A 267 14.89 -16.53 4.91
C TYR A 267 14.43 -15.58 3.81
N VAL A 268 13.67 -16.09 2.88
CA VAL A 268 13.08 -15.36 1.76
C VAL A 268 11.58 -15.66 1.68
N SER A 269 10.86 -14.99 0.79
CA SER A 269 9.45 -15.24 0.54
C SER A 269 9.24 -15.62 -0.92
N ALA A 270 8.51 -16.68 -1.19
CA ALA A 270 8.08 -17.08 -2.52
C ALA A 270 6.70 -16.47 -2.83
N GLY A 271 6.67 -15.33 -3.48
CA GLY A 271 5.46 -14.54 -3.69
C GLY A 271 5.04 -13.76 -2.44
N SER A 272 3.86 -13.12 -2.45
CA SER A 272 3.38 -12.44 -1.23
C SER A 272 2.97 -13.47 -0.17
N ALA A 273 3.35 -13.25 1.07
CA ALA A 273 2.97 -14.09 2.21
C ALA A 273 1.45 -14.31 2.38
N CYS A 274 0.64 -13.43 1.77
CA CYS A 274 -0.83 -13.51 1.79
C CYS A 274 -1.42 -14.41 0.69
N SER A 275 -0.62 -14.86 -0.30
CA SER A 275 -1.10 -15.67 -1.44
C SER A 275 -0.67 -17.14 -1.40
N SER A 276 0.08 -17.55 -0.38
CA SER A 276 0.62 -18.89 -0.22
C SER A 276 -0.42 -20.03 -0.13
N HIS A 277 -1.69 -19.71 0.09
CA HIS A 277 -2.78 -20.69 0.15
C HIS A 277 -3.56 -20.90 -1.17
N LYS A 278 -3.23 -20.21 -2.26
CA LYS A 278 -3.88 -20.43 -3.56
C LYS A 278 -2.84 -20.92 -4.57
N ARG A 279 -2.89 -22.22 -4.89
CA ARG A 279 -2.16 -22.86 -6.00
C ARG A 279 -2.67 -22.33 -7.36
N LYS A 280 -2.40 -21.07 -7.71
CA LYS A 280 -2.41 -20.61 -9.09
C LYS A 280 -1.06 -19.97 -9.33
N PRO A 281 -0.33 -20.36 -10.41
CA PRO A 281 0.83 -19.60 -10.82
C PRO A 281 0.33 -18.19 -11.10
N LYS A 282 0.63 -17.23 -10.23
CA LYS A 282 0.50 -15.83 -10.56
C LYS A 282 1.60 -15.54 -11.56
N CYS A 283 1.24 -15.54 -12.82
CA CYS A 283 2.09 -15.06 -13.89
C CYS A 283 2.19 -13.54 -13.73
N ASN A 284 3.04 -13.06 -12.83
CA ASN A 284 3.52 -11.68 -12.79
C ASN A 284 4.79 -11.56 -13.66
N THR A 285 5.00 -12.48 -14.59
CA THR A 285 5.86 -12.23 -15.72
C THR A 285 5.09 -11.29 -16.63
N PHE A 286 5.40 -10.00 -16.51
CA PHE A 286 5.08 -9.04 -17.56
C PHE A 286 5.76 -9.59 -18.83
N SER A 287 4.99 -10.24 -19.71
CA SER A 287 5.47 -10.61 -21.02
C SER A 287 5.89 -9.31 -21.70
N ASN A 288 7.18 -9.16 -21.96
CA ASN A 288 7.65 -8.22 -22.95
C ASN A 288 6.99 -8.63 -24.27
N GLY A 289 5.89 -7.96 -24.63
CA GLY A 289 5.27 -8.07 -25.94
C GLY A 289 6.23 -7.51 -26.97
N ASN A 290 7.01 -8.40 -27.55
CA ASN A 290 7.49 -8.22 -28.91
C ASN A 290 6.43 -8.89 -29.80
N GLU A 291 5.57 -8.06 -30.39
CA GLU A 291 5.11 -8.07 -31.77
C GLU A 291 4.28 -6.80 -32.00
#